data_3c4d46537158954a0b0af81a375ad1eb
#
_entry.id   3c4d46537158954a0b0af81a375ad1eb
#
_cell.length_a   1.000
_cell.length_b   1.000
_cell.length_c   1.000
_cell.angle_alpha   90.00
_cell.angle_beta   90.00
_cell.angle_gamma   90.00
#
_symmetry.space_group_name_H-M   'P 1'
#
loop_
_entity.id
_entity.type
_entity.pdbx_description
1 polymer ?
#
loop_
_entity_poly.entity_id
_entity_poly.type
_entity_poly.pdbx_seq_one_letter_code
_entity_poly.pdbx_strand_id
1 'polypeptide(L)'
;MYTTRPIRDGEREGVEYHFVDEACLAELEGEGKIIELRAYNTVHGVWKYFTVDDGQFQLEKQDYLMIGTLESYEKTREYFGKDTLVPIYIEVEDGERLARALNRERQQKSPKYAELCRRFLADSEDFAEEKLQRLEIIERFENIDLEKTIEKISSRIHGVQGNFY
;
A
#
# COMPACT_ATOMS: atom_id res chain seq x y z
N MET A 1 -6.56 7.01 -4.87
CA MET A 1 -6.69 6.79 -3.41
C MET A 1 -7.12 8.09 -2.75
N TYR A 2 -7.96 8.04 -1.71
CA TYR A 2 -8.54 9.17 -1.00
C TYR A 2 -8.03 9.24 0.44
N THR A 3 -8.09 10.43 1.05
CA THR A 3 -7.72 10.61 2.46
C THR A 3 -8.44 11.79 3.11
N THR A 4 -8.77 11.66 4.41
CA THR A 4 -9.32 12.76 5.20
C THR A 4 -8.24 13.61 5.90
N ARG A 5 -6.96 13.23 5.81
CA ARG A 5 -5.90 14.08 6.36
C ARG A 5 -5.71 15.36 5.53
N PRO A 6 -5.26 16.45 6.16
CA PRO A 6 -4.90 17.65 5.44
C PRO A 6 -3.76 17.41 4.42
N ILE A 7 -3.82 18.13 3.30
CA ILE A 7 -2.73 18.17 2.32
C ILE A 7 -1.45 18.73 2.98
N ARG A 8 -0.31 18.21 2.62
CA ARG A 8 1.01 18.64 3.12
C ARG A 8 1.70 19.53 2.10
N ASP A 9 2.69 20.27 2.58
CA ASP A 9 3.54 21.08 1.68
C ASP A 9 4.19 20.19 0.60
N GLY A 10 4.04 20.62 -0.64
CA GLY A 10 4.55 19.89 -1.82
C GLY A 10 3.63 18.83 -2.40
N GLU A 11 2.54 18.48 -1.74
CA GLU A 11 1.50 17.59 -2.29
C GLU A 11 0.50 18.37 -3.15
N ARG A 12 -0.14 17.67 -4.08
CA ARG A 12 -1.16 18.24 -4.97
C ARG A 12 -2.40 17.36 -5.00
N GLU A 13 -3.56 18.00 -4.98
CA GLU A 13 -4.85 17.32 -5.14
C GLU A 13 -4.87 16.44 -6.41
N GLY A 14 -5.33 15.20 -6.26
CA GLY A 14 -5.45 14.25 -7.36
C GLY A 14 -4.13 13.63 -7.83
N VAL A 15 -2.99 14.01 -7.26
CA VAL A 15 -1.67 13.43 -7.58
C VAL A 15 -1.26 12.40 -6.52
N GLU A 16 -1.00 12.85 -5.30
CA GLU A 16 -0.68 11.95 -4.19
C GLU A 16 -1.96 11.28 -3.65
N TYR A 17 -3.00 12.09 -3.41
CA TYR A 17 -4.32 11.66 -2.94
C TYR A 17 -5.40 12.62 -3.45
N HIS A 18 -6.65 12.15 -3.38
CA HIS A 18 -7.82 13.03 -3.31
C HIS A 18 -8.05 13.38 -1.84
N PHE A 19 -7.92 14.66 -1.50
CA PHE A 19 -8.07 15.16 -0.12
C PHE A 19 -9.53 15.58 0.10
N VAL A 20 -10.24 14.83 0.93
CA VAL A 20 -11.68 15.03 1.16
C VAL A 20 -11.98 15.18 2.65
N ASP A 21 -13.17 15.63 2.97
CA ASP A 21 -13.67 15.71 4.33
C ASP A 21 -14.48 14.46 4.75
N GLU A 22 -14.86 14.40 6.01
CA GLU A 22 -15.67 13.30 6.56
C GLU A 22 -17.06 13.22 5.93
N ALA A 23 -17.61 14.34 5.45
CA ALA A 23 -18.92 14.36 4.82
C ALA A 23 -18.89 13.66 3.45
N CYS A 24 -17.85 13.94 2.64
CA CYS A 24 -17.61 13.25 1.38
C CYS A 24 -17.36 11.74 1.60
N LEU A 25 -16.59 11.37 2.62
CA LEU A 25 -16.42 9.96 2.97
C LEU A 25 -17.74 9.28 3.29
N ALA A 26 -18.58 9.89 4.15
CA ALA A 26 -19.87 9.34 4.54
C ALA A 26 -20.83 9.18 3.34
N GLU A 27 -20.79 10.09 2.37
CA GLU A 27 -21.54 9.98 1.11
C GLU A 27 -21.08 8.76 0.30
N LEU A 28 -19.78 8.61 0.10
CA LEU A 28 -19.19 7.48 -0.64
C LEU A 28 -19.44 6.13 0.05
N GLU A 29 -19.43 6.09 1.39
CA GLU A 29 -19.82 4.91 2.17
C GLU A 29 -21.31 4.59 1.97
N GLY A 30 -22.18 5.60 2.02
CA GLY A 30 -23.63 5.44 1.80
C GLY A 30 -23.97 4.96 0.39
N GLU A 31 -23.16 5.29 -0.60
CA GLU A 31 -23.27 4.82 -1.98
C GLU A 31 -22.64 3.43 -2.22
N GLY A 32 -21.97 2.84 -1.21
CA GLY A 32 -21.29 1.55 -1.31
C GLY A 32 -20.07 1.55 -2.23
N LYS A 33 -19.46 2.72 -2.44
CA LYS A 33 -18.31 2.92 -3.33
C LYS A 33 -16.94 2.66 -2.68
N ILE A 34 -16.89 2.44 -1.37
CA ILE A 34 -15.63 2.22 -0.66
C ILE A 34 -15.17 0.78 -0.85
N ILE A 35 -14.04 0.59 -1.53
CA ILE A 35 -13.39 -0.71 -1.73
C ILE A 35 -12.68 -1.13 -0.44
N GLU A 36 -11.88 -0.22 0.14
CA GLU A 36 -11.17 -0.44 1.41
C GLU A 36 -11.01 0.88 2.15
N LEU A 37 -11.03 0.80 3.49
CA LEU A 37 -10.82 1.95 4.37
C LEU A 37 -9.93 1.54 5.54
N ARG A 38 -8.96 2.39 5.86
CA ARG A 38 -8.06 2.26 7.01
C ARG A 38 -8.05 3.57 7.79
N ALA A 39 -8.10 3.48 9.10
CA ALA A 39 -8.10 4.63 10.00
C ALA A 39 -6.88 4.58 10.93
N TYR A 40 -6.19 5.69 11.07
CA TYR A 40 -5.00 5.83 11.90
C TYR A 40 -5.21 6.93 12.94
N ASN A 41 -5.05 6.60 14.21
CA ASN A 41 -5.03 7.57 15.28
C ASN A 41 -3.72 8.34 15.26
N THR A 42 -3.80 9.66 15.13
CA THR A 42 -2.63 10.54 15.14
C THR A 42 -2.78 11.61 16.22
N VAL A 43 -1.72 12.34 16.52
CA VAL A 43 -1.74 13.49 17.41
C VAL A 43 -2.64 14.65 16.90
N HIS A 44 -3.03 14.59 15.62
CA HIS A 44 -3.90 15.58 14.97
C HIS A 44 -5.33 15.07 14.75
N GLY A 45 -5.68 13.94 15.34
CA GLY A 45 -6.97 13.27 15.16
C GLY A 45 -6.87 11.98 14.33
N VAL A 46 -8.01 11.45 13.94
CA VAL A 46 -8.11 10.25 13.12
C VAL A 46 -7.96 10.63 11.66
N TRP A 47 -6.96 10.05 11.00
CA TRP A 47 -6.80 10.16 9.55
C TRP A 47 -7.22 8.88 8.88
N LYS A 48 -8.03 9.00 7.85
CA LYS A 48 -8.53 7.88 7.06
C LYS A 48 -7.91 7.89 5.67
N TYR A 49 -7.62 6.70 5.17
CA TYR A 49 -7.14 6.46 3.81
C TYR A 49 -8.03 5.38 3.21
N PHE A 50 -8.49 5.61 1.99
CA PHE A 50 -9.45 4.70 1.39
C PHE A 50 -9.38 4.70 -0.13
N THR A 51 -9.82 3.61 -0.72
CA THR A 51 -9.92 3.43 -2.17
C THR A 51 -11.40 3.40 -2.56
N VAL A 52 -11.73 4.11 -3.62
CA VAL A 52 -13.10 4.27 -4.09
C VAL A 52 -13.25 3.61 -5.45
N ASP A 53 -14.36 2.90 -5.65
CA ASP A 53 -14.81 2.51 -6.98
C ASP A 53 -15.66 3.64 -7.58
N ASP A 54 -14.98 4.53 -8.29
CA ASP A 54 -15.56 5.65 -9.03
C ASP A 54 -15.56 5.40 -10.54
N GLY A 55 -15.39 4.13 -10.94
CA GLY A 55 -15.28 3.72 -12.35
C GLY A 55 -13.86 3.84 -12.91
N GLN A 56 -12.86 4.17 -12.08
CA GLN A 56 -11.46 4.23 -12.51
C GLN A 56 -10.89 2.85 -12.85
N PHE A 57 -11.40 1.78 -12.23
CA PHE A 57 -10.94 0.42 -12.47
C PHE A 57 -11.71 -0.25 -13.60
N GLN A 58 -11.07 -0.37 -14.75
CA GLN A 58 -11.61 -1.03 -15.94
C GLN A 58 -10.80 -2.31 -16.21
N LEU A 59 -10.92 -3.28 -15.29
CA LEU A 59 -10.09 -4.51 -15.27
C LEU A 59 -10.21 -5.35 -16.54
N GLU A 60 -11.30 -5.22 -17.27
CA GLU A 60 -11.46 -5.87 -18.58
C GLU A 60 -10.60 -5.25 -19.70
N LYS A 61 -10.04 -4.05 -19.48
CA LYS A 61 -9.32 -3.30 -20.50
C LYS A 61 -7.85 -3.11 -20.21
N GLN A 62 -7.48 -3.10 -18.92
CA GLN A 62 -6.10 -2.81 -18.50
C GLN A 62 -5.80 -3.31 -17.10
N ASP A 63 -4.52 -3.56 -16.86
CA ASP A 63 -3.99 -3.90 -15.54
C ASP A 63 -3.64 -2.64 -14.74
N TYR A 64 -3.67 -2.77 -13.42
CA TYR A 64 -3.34 -1.69 -12.50
C TYR A 64 -2.29 -2.14 -11.50
N LEU A 65 -1.33 -1.28 -11.20
CA LEU A 65 -0.41 -1.45 -10.09
C LEU A 65 -0.90 -0.65 -8.88
N MET A 66 -1.03 -1.32 -7.75
CA MET A 66 -1.41 -0.70 -6.48
C MET A 66 -0.34 -0.94 -5.43
N ILE A 67 -0.09 0.05 -4.59
CA ILE A 67 0.76 -0.09 -3.40
C ILE A 67 -0.18 -0.08 -2.19
N GLY A 68 -0.01 -1.04 -1.29
CA GLY A 68 -0.86 -1.15 -0.11
C GLY A 68 -0.21 -1.94 1.02
N THR A 69 -0.89 -1.97 2.15
CA THR A 69 -0.61 -2.87 3.28
C THR A 69 -1.30 -4.21 3.06
N LEU A 70 -1.01 -5.21 3.90
CA LEU A 70 -1.72 -6.50 3.86
C LEU A 70 -3.22 -6.33 4.10
N GLU A 71 -3.63 -5.42 4.99
CA GLU A 71 -5.04 -5.11 5.23
C GLU A 71 -5.72 -4.53 3.96
N SER A 72 -5.05 -3.62 3.28
CA SER A 72 -5.54 -3.06 2.01
C SER A 72 -5.66 -4.15 0.93
N TYR A 73 -4.66 -5.02 0.82
CA TYR A 73 -4.68 -6.15 -0.12
C TYR A 73 -5.85 -7.09 0.17
N GLU A 74 -6.06 -7.47 1.44
CA GLU A 74 -7.14 -8.37 1.86
C GLU A 74 -8.51 -7.82 1.45
N LYS A 75 -8.80 -6.56 1.81
CA LYS A 75 -10.07 -5.90 1.48
C LYS A 75 -10.28 -5.71 -0.04
N THR A 76 -9.22 -5.34 -0.76
CA THR A 76 -9.29 -5.19 -2.22
C THR A 76 -9.53 -6.54 -2.89
N ARG A 77 -8.92 -7.62 -2.38
CA ARG A 77 -9.12 -8.99 -2.84
C ARG A 77 -10.55 -9.47 -2.57
N GLU A 78 -11.14 -9.11 -1.43
CA GLU A 78 -12.55 -9.40 -1.13
C GLU A 78 -13.49 -8.68 -2.09
N TYR A 79 -13.18 -7.45 -2.45
CA TYR A 79 -14.00 -6.64 -3.34
C TYR A 79 -13.97 -7.12 -4.79
N PHE A 80 -12.78 -7.29 -5.38
CA PHE A 80 -12.62 -7.67 -6.79
C PHE A 80 -12.60 -9.19 -7.04
N GLY A 81 -12.48 -10.00 -6.00
CA GLY A 81 -12.33 -11.43 -6.09
C GLY A 81 -10.87 -11.91 -6.03
N LYS A 82 -10.70 -13.15 -5.58
CA LYS A 82 -9.39 -13.75 -5.29
C LYS A 82 -8.48 -13.82 -6.51
N ASP A 83 -9.04 -14.12 -7.67
CA ASP A 83 -8.28 -14.40 -8.89
C ASP A 83 -7.91 -13.13 -9.67
N THR A 84 -8.41 -11.98 -9.24
CA THR A 84 -8.19 -10.69 -9.90
C THR A 84 -6.89 -10.03 -9.45
N LEU A 85 -6.41 -10.32 -8.22
CA LEU A 85 -5.25 -9.67 -7.64
C LEU A 85 -4.05 -10.61 -7.56
N VAL A 86 -2.91 -10.13 -8.06
CA VAL A 86 -1.61 -10.81 -7.93
C VAL A 86 -0.76 -10.05 -6.93
N PRO A 87 -0.46 -10.63 -5.75
CA PRO A 87 0.39 -9.97 -4.77
C PRO A 87 1.86 -10.00 -5.22
N ILE A 88 2.51 -8.85 -5.14
CA ILE A 88 3.94 -8.69 -5.32
C ILE A 88 4.52 -8.27 -3.96
N TYR A 89 5.02 -9.23 -3.19
CA TYR A 89 5.61 -8.94 -1.89
C TYR A 89 7.11 -8.72 -2.00
N ILE A 90 7.54 -7.48 -1.75
CA ILE A 90 8.94 -7.09 -1.79
C ILE A 90 9.52 -7.23 -0.38
N GLU A 91 10.46 -8.13 -0.23
CA GLU A 91 11.09 -8.46 1.04
C GLU A 91 12.48 -7.84 1.17
N VAL A 92 12.81 -7.38 2.35
CA VAL A 92 14.17 -6.94 2.73
C VAL A 92 14.45 -7.49 4.11
N GLU A 93 15.62 -8.08 4.30
CA GLU A 93 16.08 -8.54 5.62
C GLU A 93 16.02 -7.39 6.63
N ASP A 94 15.60 -7.68 7.86
CA ASP A 94 15.26 -6.67 8.87
C ASP A 94 16.42 -5.74 9.23
N GLY A 95 17.65 -6.26 9.36
CA GLY A 95 18.83 -5.44 9.63
C GLY A 95 19.13 -4.47 8.49
N GLU A 96 19.02 -4.93 7.25
CA GLU A 96 19.21 -4.09 6.06
C GLU A 96 18.07 -3.05 5.93
N ARG A 97 16.82 -3.45 6.18
CA ARG A 97 15.65 -2.57 6.19
C ARG A 97 15.81 -1.45 7.22
N LEU A 98 16.26 -1.79 8.44
CA LEU A 98 16.53 -0.82 9.51
C LEU A 98 17.71 0.10 9.15
N ALA A 99 18.80 -0.46 8.60
CA ALA A 99 19.96 0.31 8.16
C ALA A 99 19.60 1.33 7.07
N ARG A 100 18.84 0.93 6.06
CA ARG A 100 18.33 1.84 5.01
C ARG A 100 17.44 2.94 5.59
N ALA A 101 16.55 2.59 6.51
CA ALA A 101 15.67 3.56 7.17
C ALA A 101 16.47 4.57 8.01
N LEU A 102 17.44 4.09 8.80
CA LEU A 102 18.32 4.94 9.61
C LEU A 102 19.16 5.89 8.75
N ASN A 103 19.71 5.40 7.64
CA ASN A 103 20.50 6.23 6.73
C ASN A 103 19.64 7.36 6.10
N ARG A 104 18.40 7.08 5.71
CA ARG A 104 17.46 8.13 5.23
C ARG A 104 17.13 9.14 6.32
N GLU A 105 16.88 8.66 7.55
CA GLU A 105 16.51 9.51 8.67
C GLU A 105 17.63 10.49 9.04
N ARG A 106 18.89 10.03 9.01
CA ARG A 106 20.09 10.89 9.25
C ARG A 106 20.23 12.03 8.26
N GLN A 107 19.68 11.91 7.06
CA GLN A 107 19.75 12.94 6.01
C GLN A 107 18.64 13.98 6.14
N GLN A 108 17.66 13.77 7.03
CA GLN A 108 16.59 14.72 7.26
C GLN A 108 17.09 15.96 8.02
N LYS A 109 16.48 17.13 7.76
CA LYS A 109 16.78 18.36 8.52
C LYS A 109 16.47 18.24 10.00
N SER A 110 15.51 17.41 10.37
CA SER A 110 15.09 17.14 11.75
C SER A 110 14.80 15.64 11.92
N PRO A 111 15.82 14.83 12.19
CA PRO A 111 15.67 13.38 12.35
C PRO A 111 14.73 13.01 13.50
N LYS A 112 13.85 12.02 13.28
CA LYS A 112 12.85 11.55 14.23
C LYS A 112 13.04 10.07 14.52
N TYR A 113 14.13 9.70 15.15
CA TYR A 113 14.53 8.31 15.39
C TYR A 113 13.49 7.49 16.15
N ALA A 114 12.82 8.09 17.15
CA ALA A 114 11.76 7.39 17.89
C ALA A 114 10.59 6.99 16.97
N GLU A 115 10.21 7.87 16.07
CA GLU A 115 9.16 7.60 15.08
C GLU A 115 9.60 6.57 14.03
N LEU A 116 10.88 6.58 13.64
CA LEU A 116 11.45 5.54 12.78
C LEU A 116 11.34 4.16 13.45
N CYS A 117 11.75 4.04 14.71
CA CYS A 117 11.67 2.77 15.46
C CYS A 117 10.21 2.31 15.61
N ARG A 118 9.31 3.23 15.95
CA ARG A 118 7.88 2.92 16.08
C ARG A 118 7.31 2.35 14.76
N ARG A 119 7.61 2.99 13.62
CA ARG A 119 7.19 2.50 12.30
C ARG A 119 7.78 1.14 11.97
N PHE A 120 9.08 0.95 12.22
CA PHE A 120 9.75 -0.32 11.97
C PHE A 120 9.06 -1.48 12.69
N LEU A 121 8.71 -1.29 13.98
CA LEU A 121 8.00 -2.30 14.76
C LEU A 121 6.56 -2.52 14.27
N ALA A 122 5.84 -1.45 13.94
CA ALA A 122 4.50 -1.57 13.39
C ALA A 122 4.50 -2.32 12.04
N ASP A 123 5.43 -1.98 11.14
CA ASP A 123 5.57 -2.68 9.86
C ASP A 123 5.92 -4.17 10.07
N SER A 124 6.76 -4.50 11.07
CA SER A 124 7.12 -5.90 11.38
C SER A 124 5.91 -6.70 11.88
N GLU A 125 5.01 -6.05 12.62
CA GLU A 125 3.74 -6.66 13.06
C GLU A 125 2.72 -6.75 11.91
N ASP A 126 2.62 -5.70 11.10
CA ASP A 126 1.67 -5.65 9.98
C ASP A 126 1.99 -6.69 8.90
N PHE A 127 3.27 -6.97 8.67
CA PHE A 127 3.75 -7.96 7.69
C PHE A 127 4.30 -9.23 8.35
N ALA A 128 3.79 -9.61 9.52
CA ALA A 128 4.16 -10.86 10.18
C ALA A 128 3.90 -12.08 9.30
N GLU A 129 4.76 -13.10 9.39
CA GLU A 129 4.73 -14.30 8.52
C GLU A 129 3.36 -15.02 8.56
N GLU A 130 2.72 -15.07 9.72
CA GLU A 130 1.40 -15.68 9.88
C GLU A 130 0.33 -14.97 9.04
N LYS A 131 0.42 -13.63 8.91
CA LYS A 131 -0.50 -12.84 8.09
C LYS A 131 -0.26 -13.07 6.60
N LEU A 132 1.01 -13.15 6.19
CA LEU A 132 1.39 -13.44 4.81
C LEU A 132 0.90 -14.83 4.38
N GLN A 133 1.09 -15.84 5.23
CA GLN A 133 0.61 -17.21 4.99
C GLN A 133 -0.92 -17.27 4.92
N ARG A 134 -1.63 -16.61 5.83
CA ARG A 134 -3.09 -16.54 5.83
C ARG A 134 -3.64 -15.94 4.52
N LEU A 135 -2.94 -14.96 3.96
CA LEU A 135 -3.30 -14.32 2.70
C LEU A 135 -2.74 -15.04 1.46
N GLU A 136 -2.10 -16.19 1.66
CA GLU A 136 -1.51 -17.02 0.60
C GLU A 136 -0.41 -16.27 -0.21
N ILE A 137 0.27 -15.31 0.42
CA ILE A 137 1.38 -14.58 -0.17
C ILE A 137 2.66 -15.38 0.06
N ILE A 138 2.98 -16.28 -0.87
CA ILE A 138 4.10 -17.22 -0.77
C ILE A 138 5.32 -16.71 -1.52
N GLU A 139 5.10 -16.09 -2.68
CA GLU A 139 6.17 -15.58 -3.54
C GLU A 139 6.83 -14.34 -2.92
N ARG A 140 8.17 -14.34 -2.84
CA ARG A 140 9.00 -13.29 -2.24
C ARG A 140 9.93 -12.70 -3.29
N PHE A 141 9.99 -11.38 -3.34
CA PHE A 141 10.94 -10.64 -4.18
C PHE A 141 11.94 -9.92 -3.28
N GLU A 142 13.08 -10.57 -3.03
CA GLU A 142 14.15 -9.98 -2.21
C GLU A 142 14.74 -8.73 -2.89
N ASN A 143 14.68 -7.58 -2.20
CA ASN A 143 15.25 -6.33 -2.68
C ASN A 143 16.65 -6.09 -2.09
N ILE A 144 17.61 -6.91 -2.53
CA ILE A 144 19.04 -6.72 -2.26
C ILE A 144 19.65 -5.84 -3.37
N ASP A 145 19.32 -6.14 -4.62
CA ASP A 145 19.75 -5.44 -5.83
C ASP A 145 18.49 -4.95 -6.55
N LEU A 146 18.32 -3.63 -6.60
CA LEU A 146 17.10 -3.01 -7.12
C LEU A 146 16.84 -3.40 -8.59
N GLU A 147 17.87 -3.37 -9.44
CA GLU A 147 17.72 -3.65 -10.88
C GLU A 147 17.26 -5.09 -11.10
N LYS A 148 17.91 -6.05 -10.45
CA LYS A 148 17.53 -7.47 -10.54
C LYS A 148 16.14 -7.74 -9.96
N THR A 149 15.77 -7.03 -8.91
CA THR A 149 14.44 -7.18 -8.32
C THR A 149 13.36 -6.66 -9.27
N ILE A 150 13.59 -5.52 -9.91
CA ILE A 150 12.70 -4.96 -10.94
C ILE A 150 12.56 -5.93 -12.12
N GLU A 151 13.66 -6.51 -12.61
CA GLU A 151 13.64 -7.50 -13.70
C GLU A 151 12.79 -8.73 -13.35
N LYS A 152 12.96 -9.28 -12.15
CA LYS A 152 12.16 -10.42 -11.66
C LYS A 152 10.66 -10.07 -11.57
N ILE A 153 10.33 -8.93 -10.98
CA ILE A 153 8.94 -8.46 -10.85
C ILE A 153 8.34 -8.23 -12.24
N SER A 154 9.06 -7.55 -13.13
CA SER A 154 8.60 -7.32 -14.50
C SER A 154 8.33 -8.62 -15.24
N SER A 155 9.22 -9.59 -15.13
CA SER A 155 9.05 -10.92 -15.73
C SER A 155 7.82 -11.64 -15.16
N ARG A 156 7.57 -11.50 -13.86
CA ARG A 156 6.39 -12.08 -13.19
C ARG A 156 5.09 -11.46 -13.71
N ILE A 157 5.04 -10.13 -13.85
CA ILE A 157 3.88 -9.41 -14.38
C ILE A 157 3.59 -9.84 -15.82
N HIS A 158 4.60 -9.87 -16.69
CA HIS A 158 4.42 -10.29 -18.09
C HIS A 158 4.02 -11.78 -18.21
N GLY A 159 4.51 -12.63 -17.32
CA GLY A 159 4.13 -14.04 -17.27
C GLY A 159 2.67 -14.27 -16.87
N VAL A 160 2.11 -13.39 -16.04
CA VAL A 160 0.68 -13.43 -15.70
C VAL A 160 -0.18 -13.05 -16.90
N GLN A 161 0.19 -11.98 -17.63
CA GLN A 161 -0.54 -11.53 -18.82
C GLN A 161 -0.63 -12.62 -19.90
N GLY A 162 0.37 -13.49 -20.01
CA GLY A 162 0.37 -14.60 -20.99
C GLY A 162 -0.60 -15.76 -20.69
N ASN A 163 -1.17 -15.81 -19.48
CA ASN A 163 -2.06 -16.90 -19.05
C ASN A 163 -3.57 -16.56 -19.13
N PHE A 164 -3.92 -15.36 -19.54
CA PHE A 164 -5.32 -14.90 -19.65
C PHE A 164 -5.85 -14.82 -21.09
N TYR A 165 -5.13 -15.41 -22.09
CA TYR A 165 -5.58 -15.51 -23.49
C TYR A 165 -5.71 -16.96 -23.94
#